data_25fae47758408a7d55012b01a8978dce
#
_entry.id   25fae47758408a7d55012b01a8978dce
#
_cell.length_a   1.000
_cell.length_b   1.000
_cell.length_c   1.000
_cell.angle_alpha   90.00
_cell.angle_beta   90.00
_cell.angle_gamma   90.00
#
_symmetry.space_group_name_H-M   'P 1'
#
loop_
_entity.id
_entity.type
_entity.pdbx_description
1 polymer ?
#
loop_
_entity_poly.entity_id
_entity_poly.type
_entity_poly.pdbx_seq_one_letter_code
_entity_poly.pdbx_strand_id
1 'polypeptide(L)'
;MAHWLFKSEPSAWSFEKLEKCGPAGTDWSGVRNHSAKRNMQAMNVGEQGFFYHSGEGKEIVAIVEVCKPYRPDPTDPTGKFGMVDIRAIKPLPRPVTLEEVKAEKRLASMALVVNSRLSVQPVTDAEWELICKMGGL
;
A
#
# COMPACT_ATOMS: atom_id res chain seq x y z
N MET A 1 -16.04 1.78 0.29
CA MET A 1 -14.98 0.92 -0.26
C MET A 1 -13.90 0.71 0.78
N ALA A 2 -13.26 -0.44 0.75
CA ALA A 2 -12.11 -0.67 1.62
C ALA A 2 -10.89 0.13 1.15
N HIS A 3 -10.00 0.42 2.08
CA HIS A 3 -8.73 1.10 1.80
C HIS A 3 -7.57 0.24 2.26
N TRP A 4 -6.43 0.41 1.61
CA TRP A 4 -5.26 -0.45 1.79
C TRP A 4 -3.98 0.37 1.92
N LEU A 5 -2.89 -0.29 2.28
CA LEU A 5 -1.55 0.32 2.29
C LEU A 5 -0.56 -0.71 1.75
N PHE A 6 0.27 -0.29 0.82
CA PHE A 6 1.30 -1.11 0.19
C PHE A 6 2.66 -0.57 0.58
N LYS A 7 3.51 -1.42 1.16
CA LYS A 7 4.87 -1.06 1.53
C LYS A 7 5.87 -1.49 0.46
N SER A 8 6.78 -0.61 0.11
CA SER A 8 7.88 -0.92 -0.79
C SER A 8 9.14 -0.17 -0.39
N GLU A 9 10.30 -0.79 -0.58
CA GLU A 9 11.57 -0.09 -0.47
C GLU A 9 11.80 0.73 -1.74
N PRO A 10 12.13 2.03 -1.64
CA PRO A 10 12.33 2.88 -2.82
C PRO A 10 13.43 2.37 -3.76
N SER A 11 14.45 1.71 -3.20
CA SER A 11 15.54 1.11 -4.00
C SER A 11 15.08 -0.07 -4.86
N ALA A 12 14.05 -0.80 -4.39
CA ALA A 12 13.47 -1.92 -5.14
C ALA A 12 12.36 -1.43 -6.08
N TRP A 13 11.40 -0.68 -5.55
CA TRP A 13 10.26 -0.19 -6.31
C TRP A 13 9.73 1.11 -5.70
N SER A 14 9.96 2.23 -6.38
CA SER A 14 9.53 3.55 -5.92
C SER A 14 8.18 3.95 -6.55
N PHE A 15 7.53 4.95 -5.97
CA PHE A 15 6.32 5.52 -6.56
C PHE A 15 6.58 6.12 -7.95
N GLU A 16 7.76 6.71 -8.18
CA GLU A 16 8.14 7.23 -9.50
C GLU A 16 8.13 6.13 -10.56
N LYS A 17 8.63 4.94 -10.23
CA LYS A 17 8.59 3.80 -11.15
C LYS A 17 7.16 3.38 -11.45
N LEU A 18 6.28 3.42 -10.44
CA LEU A 18 4.87 3.10 -10.63
C LEU A 18 4.18 4.13 -11.53
N GLU A 19 4.48 5.40 -11.35
CA GLU A 19 3.95 6.46 -12.21
C GLU A 19 4.32 6.24 -13.67
N LYS A 20 5.52 5.78 -13.94
CA LYS A 20 6.00 5.49 -15.30
C LYS A 20 5.27 4.32 -15.96
N CYS A 21 4.64 3.46 -15.18
CA CYS A 21 3.82 2.38 -15.72
C CYS A 21 2.50 2.86 -16.32
N GLY A 22 2.10 4.09 -16.03
CA GLY A 22 0.87 4.69 -16.56
C GLY A 22 -0.41 4.04 -16.03
N PRO A 23 -1.54 4.21 -16.75
CA PRO A 23 -2.85 3.71 -16.29
C PRO A 23 -2.94 2.19 -16.17
N ALA A 24 -2.09 1.46 -16.85
CA ALA A 24 -2.06 -0.01 -16.77
C ALA A 24 -1.49 -0.50 -15.43
N GLY A 25 -0.70 0.33 -14.75
CA GLY A 25 -0.06 -0.04 -13.49
C GLY A 25 0.94 -1.16 -13.62
N THR A 26 1.16 -1.87 -12.52
CA THR A 26 2.05 -3.02 -12.47
C THR A 26 1.54 -4.07 -11.50
N ASP A 27 1.99 -5.30 -11.67
CA ASP A 27 1.70 -6.38 -10.75
C ASP A 27 2.44 -6.16 -9.41
N TRP A 28 1.76 -6.50 -8.32
CA TRP A 28 2.32 -6.48 -6.96
C TRP A 28 2.70 -7.91 -6.59
N SER A 29 3.73 -8.43 -7.27
CA SER A 29 4.22 -9.79 -7.10
C SER A 29 5.24 -9.90 -5.98
N GLY A 30 5.65 -11.12 -5.66
CA GLY A 30 6.70 -11.38 -4.69
C GLY A 30 6.24 -11.37 -3.23
N VAL A 31 4.97 -11.20 -2.96
CA VAL A 31 4.42 -11.23 -1.59
C VAL A 31 4.40 -12.68 -1.10
N ARG A 32 5.02 -12.93 0.05
CA ARG A 32 5.15 -14.29 0.63
C ARG A 32 4.67 -14.36 2.08
N ASN A 33 3.70 -13.52 2.44
CA ASN A 33 3.11 -13.47 3.76
C ASN A 33 1.62 -13.82 3.66
N HIS A 34 1.15 -14.75 4.51
CA HIS A 34 -0.24 -15.22 4.46
C HIS A 34 -1.26 -14.14 4.82
N SER A 35 -0.94 -13.25 5.75
CA SER A 35 -1.84 -12.14 6.09
C SER A 35 -1.96 -11.14 4.96
N ALA A 36 -0.84 -10.80 4.31
CA ALA A 36 -0.84 -9.95 3.12
C ALA A 36 -1.62 -10.59 1.98
N LYS A 37 -1.46 -11.91 1.78
CA LYS A 37 -2.23 -12.67 0.80
C LYS A 37 -3.73 -12.53 1.04
N ARG A 38 -4.18 -12.73 2.27
CA ARG A 38 -5.61 -12.60 2.62
C ARG A 38 -6.12 -11.20 2.35
N ASN A 39 -5.31 -10.18 2.64
CA ASN A 39 -5.67 -8.79 2.36
C ASN A 39 -5.85 -8.58 0.85
N MET A 40 -4.92 -9.07 0.03
CA MET A 40 -5.03 -8.94 -1.43
C MET A 40 -6.25 -9.71 -1.98
N GLN A 41 -6.57 -10.87 -1.40
CA GLN A 41 -7.75 -11.64 -1.80
C GLN A 41 -9.06 -10.89 -1.52
N ALA A 42 -9.07 -10.01 -0.52
CA ALA A 42 -10.23 -9.22 -0.16
C ALA A 42 -10.38 -7.94 -0.99
N MET A 43 -9.37 -7.58 -1.78
CA MET A 43 -9.38 -6.36 -2.57
C MET A 43 -10.31 -6.46 -3.78
N ASN A 44 -10.97 -5.33 -4.08
CA ASN A 44 -11.75 -5.17 -5.29
C ASN A 44 -11.14 -4.10 -6.19
N VAL A 45 -11.26 -4.29 -7.50
CA VAL A 45 -10.81 -3.29 -8.48
C VAL A 45 -11.51 -1.96 -8.21
N GLY A 46 -10.74 -0.87 -8.23
CA GLY A 46 -11.23 0.47 -7.92
C GLY A 46 -10.97 0.91 -6.49
N GLU A 47 -10.62 -0.01 -5.59
CA GLU A 47 -10.27 0.36 -4.22
C GLU A 47 -8.93 1.05 -4.19
N GLN A 48 -8.79 2.06 -3.32
CA GLN A 48 -7.57 2.85 -3.22
C GLN A 48 -6.72 2.45 -2.03
N GLY A 49 -5.43 2.74 -2.12
CA GLY A 49 -4.49 2.49 -1.06
C GLY A 49 -3.42 3.56 -0.97
N PHE A 50 -2.71 3.59 0.15
CA PHE A 50 -1.52 4.40 0.30
C PHE A 50 -0.30 3.63 -0.21
N PHE A 51 0.65 4.36 -0.77
CA PHE A 51 1.96 3.83 -1.12
C PHE A 51 2.97 4.32 -0.08
N TYR A 52 3.59 3.37 0.62
CA TYR A 52 4.52 3.66 1.71
C TYR A 52 5.94 3.25 1.32
N HIS A 53 6.88 4.19 1.42
CA HIS A 53 8.30 3.90 1.27
C HIS A 53 8.87 3.43 2.60
N SER A 54 9.25 2.14 2.68
CA SER A 54 9.93 1.57 3.84
C SER A 54 11.44 1.78 3.71
N GLY A 55 12.19 1.35 4.72
CA GLY A 55 13.64 1.56 4.72
C GLY A 55 14.01 3.01 4.99
N GLU A 56 14.75 3.63 4.09
CA GLU A 56 15.06 5.06 4.20
C GLU A 56 13.81 5.88 3.88
N GLY A 57 13.57 6.93 4.66
CA GLY A 57 12.44 7.83 4.48
C GLY A 57 11.22 7.45 5.31
N LYS A 58 10.84 6.19 5.38
CA LYS A 58 9.70 5.69 6.18
C LYS A 58 8.50 6.64 6.17
N GLU A 59 7.85 6.78 5.00
CA GLU A 59 6.76 7.73 4.84
C GLU A 59 5.73 7.26 3.82
N ILE A 60 4.49 7.69 4.03
CA ILE A 60 3.41 7.52 3.06
C ILE A 60 3.56 8.65 2.04
N VAL A 61 3.75 8.30 0.77
CA VAL A 61 4.11 9.27 -0.26
C VAL A 61 3.00 9.53 -1.28
N ALA A 62 2.05 8.61 -1.43
CA ALA A 62 1.12 8.70 -2.56
C ALA A 62 -0.11 7.81 -2.37
N ILE A 63 -1.07 8.02 -3.29
CA ILE A 63 -2.28 7.20 -3.41
C ILE A 63 -2.17 6.35 -4.68
N VAL A 64 -2.55 5.08 -4.55
CA VAL A 64 -2.62 4.11 -5.63
C VAL A 64 -4.03 3.50 -5.70
N GLU A 65 -4.32 2.77 -6.77
CA GLU A 65 -5.61 2.11 -6.95
C GLU A 65 -5.39 0.69 -7.45
N VAL A 66 -6.19 -0.25 -6.93
CA VAL A 66 -6.20 -1.63 -7.42
C VAL A 66 -6.83 -1.64 -8.81
N CYS A 67 -6.08 -2.08 -9.82
CA CYS A 67 -6.54 -2.07 -11.21
C CYS A 67 -6.71 -3.46 -11.82
N LYS A 68 -6.24 -4.52 -11.17
CA LYS A 68 -6.54 -5.91 -11.54
C LYS A 68 -6.78 -6.76 -10.29
N PRO A 69 -7.70 -7.73 -10.37
CA PRO A 69 -8.06 -8.55 -9.22
C PRO A 69 -6.96 -9.54 -8.84
N TYR A 70 -7.09 -10.11 -7.64
CA TYR A 70 -6.19 -11.15 -7.16
C TYR A 70 -6.16 -12.36 -8.10
N ARG A 71 -4.95 -12.86 -8.36
CA ARG A 71 -4.70 -14.04 -9.19
C ARG A 71 -3.38 -14.68 -8.79
N PRO A 72 -3.10 -15.93 -9.21
CA PRO A 72 -1.82 -16.57 -8.89
C PRO A 72 -0.63 -15.73 -9.32
N ASP A 73 0.40 -15.70 -8.48
CA ASP A 73 1.66 -15.00 -8.75
C ASP A 73 2.59 -15.95 -9.51
N PRO A 74 2.96 -15.61 -10.78
CA PRO A 74 3.82 -16.49 -11.58
C PRO A 74 5.25 -16.60 -11.01
N THR A 75 5.66 -15.71 -10.10
CA THR A 75 6.97 -15.79 -9.45
C THR A 75 6.99 -16.78 -8.29
N ASP A 76 5.82 -17.31 -7.88
CA ASP A 76 5.72 -18.33 -6.86
C ASP A 76 5.56 -19.71 -7.49
N PRO A 77 6.61 -20.56 -7.48
CA PRO A 77 6.51 -21.90 -8.08
C PRO A 77 5.60 -22.85 -7.31
N THR A 78 5.27 -22.52 -6.04
CA THR A 78 4.40 -23.38 -5.22
C THR A 78 2.92 -23.18 -5.51
N GLY A 79 2.54 -22.07 -6.15
CA GLY A 79 1.14 -21.73 -6.42
C GLY A 79 0.35 -21.29 -5.19
N LYS A 80 1.00 -21.07 -4.04
CA LYS A 80 0.32 -20.70 -2.79
C LYS A 80 0.01 -19.22 -2.69
N PHE A 81 0.79 -18.37 -3.34
CA PHE A 81 0.67 -16.93 -3.24
C PHE A 81 0.20 -16.32 -4.55
N GLY A 82 -0.44 -15.18 -4.43
CA GLY A 82 -0.98 -14.46 -5.57
C GLY A 82 -0.62 -13.00 -5.53
N MET A 83 -1.21 -12.23 -6.43
CA MET A 83 -0.94 -10.82 -6.61
C MET A 83 -2.16 -10.07 -7.08
N VAL A 84 -2.13 -8.75 -6.89
CA VAL A 84 -3.04 -7.81 -7.54
C VAL A 84 -2.20 -6.87 -8.39
N ASP A 85 -2.82 -6.09 -9.27
CA ASP A 85 -2.14 -4.98 -9.93
C ASP A 85 -2.60 -3.68 -9.31
N ILE A 86 -1.68 -2.74 -9.19
CA ILE A 86 -1.96 -1.38 -8.72
C ILE A 86 -1.44 -0.36 -9.74
N ARG A 87 -2.06 0.82 -9.75
CA ARG A 87 -1.62 1.95 -10.58
C ARG A 87 -1.49 3.20 -9.73
N ALA A 88 -0.61 4.10 -10.13
CA ALA A 88 -0.45 5.38 -9.46
C ALA A 88 -1.66 6.27 -9.72
N ILE A 89 -2.17 6.92 -8.66
CA ILE A 89 -3.23 7.91 -8.78
C ILE A 89 -2.62 9.31 -8.65
N LYS A 90 -2.02 9.62 -7.51
CA LYS A 90 -1.39 10.93 -7.27
C LYS A 90 -0.46 10.87 -6.07
N PRO A 91 0.59 11.70 -6.05
CA PRO A 91 1.39 11.87 -4.84
C PRO A 91 0.61 12.65 -3.79
N LEU A 92 0.96 12.48 -2.52
CA LEU A 92 0.46 13.38 -1.49
C LEU A 92 1.18 14.72 -1.62
N PRO A 93 0.49 15.85 -1.45
CA PRO A 93 1.14 17.18 -1.44
C PRO A 93 2.28 17.27 -0.41
N ARG A 94 2.13 16.52 0.70
CA ARG A 94 3.13 16.42 1.74
C ARG A 94 3.20 14.94 2.20
N PRO A 95 4.37 14.30 2.14
CA PRO A 95 4.51 12.94 2.68
C PRO A 95 4.16 12.90 4.17
N VAL A 96 3.56 11.80 4.61
CA VAL A 96 3.23 11.56 6.01
C VAL A 96 4.21 10.54 6.56
N THR A 97 5.08 10.98 7.47
CA THR A 97 6.14 10.13 8.02
C THR A 97 5.58 9.12 9.03
N LEU A 98 6.29 8.00 9.18
CA LEU A 98 5.95 7.01 10.22
C LEU A 98 5.98 7.64 11.62
N GLU A 99 6.91 8.54 11.86
CA GLU A 99 7.02 9.26 13.11
C GLU A 99 5.76 10.06 13.42
N GLU A 100 5.23 10.77 12.41
CA GLU A 100 3.98 11.52 12.54
C GLU A 100 2.80 10.59 12.80
N VAL A 101 2.74 9.45 12.12
CA VAL A 101 1.69 8.44 12.34
C VAL A 101 1.74 7.92 13.77
N LYS A 102 2.92 7.59 14.26
CA LYS A 102 3.09 7.10 15.65
C LYS A 102 2.74 8.16 16.70
N ALA A 103 2.98 9.43 16.40
CA ALA A 103 2.67 10.53 17.30
C ALA A 103 1.17 10.86 17.37
N GLU A 104 0.39 10.42 16.37
CA GLU A 104 -1.05 10.68 16.32
C GLU A 104 -1.82 9.60 17.08
N LYS A 105 -2.42 9.96 18.20
CA LYS A 105 -3.16 9.02 19.07
C LYS A 105 -4.27 8.27 18.35
N ARG A 106 -4.94 8.93 17.40
CA ARG A 106 -6.04 8.33 16.63
C ARG A 106 -5.57 7.24 15.66
N LEU A 107 -4.26 7.15 15.42
CA LEU A 107 -3.64 6.14 14.56
C LEU A 107 -2.89 5.07 15.36
N ALA A 108 -3.03 5.04 16.67
CA ALA A 108 -2.26 4.13 17.54
C ALA A 108 -2.50 2.65 17.25
N SER A 109 -3.69 2.29 16.77
CA SER A 109 -4.04 0.90 16.42
C SER A 109 -3.93 0.58 14.94
N MET A 110 -3.48 1.53 14.12
CA MET A 110 -3.28 1.32 12.69
C MET A 110 -2.30 0.18 12.44
N ALA A 111 -2.56 -0.67 11.43
CA ALA A 111 -1.69 -1.80 11.12
C ALA A 111 -0.24 -1.37 10.86
N LEU A 112 -0.01 -0.20 10.28
CA LEU A 112 1.32 0.35 10.06
C LEU A 112 2.11 0.50 11.36
N VAL A 113 1.44 0.83 12.45
CA VAL A 113 2.05 1.04 13.78
C VAL A 113 2.22 -0.29 14.52
N VAL A 114 1.17 -1.13 14.55
CA VAL A 114 1.15 -2.34 15.38
C VAL A 114 1.69 -3.58 14.69
N ASN A 115 1.77 -3.58 13.37
CA ASN A 115 2.28 -4.71 12.59
C ASN A 115 3.25 -4.23 11.51
N SER A 116 4.46 -3.90 11.94
CA SER A 116 5.49 -3.29 11.09
C SER A 116 6.00 -4.22 9.97
N ARG A 117 5.74 -5.52 10.07
CA ARG A 117 6.22 -6.52 9.07
C ARG A 117 5.20 -6.84 8.00
N LEU A 118 3.97 -6.38 8.14
CA LEU A 118 2.93 -6.65 7.15
C LEU A 118 3.06 -5.67 5.97
N SER A 119 3.35 -6.22 4.79
CA SER A 119 3.64 -5.42 3.58
C SER A 119 2.39 -4.92 2.85
N VAL A 120 1.28 -5.59 3.02
CA VAL A 120 -0.02 -5.19 2.45
C VAL A 120 -1.02 -5.18 3.59
N GLN A 121 -1.56 -4.01 3.89
CA GLN A 121 -2.32 -3.77 5.12
C GLN A 121 -3.69 -3.19 4.83
N PRO A 122 -4.69 -3.51 5.67
CA PRO A 122 -5.96 -2.79 5.64
C PRO A 122 -5.80 -1.42 6.33
N VAL A 123 -6.58 -0.46 5.86
CA VAL A 123 -6.66 0.89 6.42
C VAL A 123 -8.13 1.19 6.66
N THR A 124 -8.50 1.60 7.88
CA THR A 124 -9.89 1.96 8.16
C THR A 124 -10.25 3.29 7.50
N ASP A 125 -11.54 3.55 7.32
CA ASP A 125 -12.00 4.80 6.72
C ASP A 125 -11.54 6.01 7.53
N ALA A 126 -11.58 5.92 8.86
CA ALA A 126 -11.14 6.99 9.74
C ALA A 126 -9.63 7.26 9.60
N GLU A 127 -8.83 6.20 9.53
CA GLU A 127 -7.38 6.29 9.30
C GLU A 127 -7.09 6.91 7.93
N TRP A 128 -7.81 6.49 6.91
CA TRP A 128 -7.67 7.00 5.56
C TRP A 128 -7.90 8.51 5.51
N GLU A 129 -9.03 8.96 6.03
CA GLU A 129 -9.40 10.37 6.04
C GLU A 129 -8.38 11.23 6.79
N LEU A 130 -7.94 10.75 7.96
CA LEU A 130 -6.99 11.48 8.78
C LEU A 130 -5.63 11.63 8.08
N ILE A 131 -5.13 10.54 7.52
CA ILE A 131 -3.83 10.56 6.82
C ILE A 131 -3.91 11.44 5.56
N CYS A 132 -5.01 11.39 4.83
CA CYS A 132 -5.21 12.29 3.69
C CYS A 132 -5.11 13.76 4.12
N LYS A 133 -5.73 14.13 5.23
CA LYS A 133 -5.62 15.50 5.77
C LYS A 133 -4.19 15.84 6.16
N MET A 134 -3.51 14.93 6.84
CA MET A 134 -2.10 15.12 7.22
C MET A 134 -1.21 15.30 6.01
N GLY A 135 -1.54 14.65 4.91
CA GLY A 135 -0.83 14.74 3.64
C GLY A 135 -1.20 15.95 2.79
N GLY A 136 -2.13 16.79 3.24
CA GLY A 136 -2.50 18.02 2.55
C GLY A 136 -3.65 17.87 1.54
N LEU A 137 -4.44 16.82 1.65
CA LEU A 137 -5.61 16.60 0.79
C LEU A 137 -6.90 17.12 1.41
#